data_e02fd1d5fbc7da0fa9068367fda60845
#
_entry.id   e02fd1d5fbc7da0fa9068367fda60845
#
_cell.length_a   1.000
_cell.length_b   1.000
_cell.length_c   1.000
_cell.angle_alpha   90.00
_cell.angle_beta   90.00
_cell.angle_gamma   90.00
#
_symmetry.space_group_name_H-M   'P 1'
#
loop_
_entity.id
_entity.type
_entity.pdbx_description
1 polymer ?
#
loop_
_entity_poly.entity_id
_entity_poly.type
_entity_poly.pdbx_seq_one_letter_code
_entity_poly.pdbx_strand_id
1 'polypeptide(L)'
;MNYLMLDTETTNELECPFCYDVGFSAITDNGKVLEKHSYVVADIFLDKDLMSSAYFADKIPQYWADIKADKRKLRKWATIRTIVRDVMAQYDINTIIAHNMRFDYCSTNTTQRYLTCSKWRYFFPYGTKFVCTLKMAREVFGKDEEYIAFCEQNAYLTTYGKPRFTAEILYRYLTNNIDFVESHTGLEDVEIETEIFFACKNQMPQVDGLLW
;
A
#
# COMPACT_ATOMS: atom_id res chain seq x y z
N MET A 1 -16.83 2.56 11.86
CA MET A 1 -15.97 3.35 10.93
C MET A 1 -15.47 2.40 9.86
N ASN A 2 -15.29 2.90 8.62
CA ASN A 2 -14.71 2.08 7.55
C ASN A 2 -13.42 2.74 7.06
N TYR A 3 -12.51 1.94 6.51
CA TYR A 3 -11.20 2.36 6.04
C TYR A 3 -10.95 1.89 4.61
N LEU A 4 -10.09 2.58 3.88
CA LEU A 4 -9.53 2.12 2.63
C LEU A 4 -8.06 1.75 2.87
N MET A 5 -7.75 0.47 2.79
CA MET A 5 -6.36 0.00 2.70
C MET A 5 -5.89 0.18 1.26
N LEU A 6 -4.68 0.69 1.06
CA LEU A 6 -4.13 1.00 -0.26
C LEU A 6 -2.65 0.66 -0.30
N ASP A 7 -2.24 0.05 -1.40
CA ASP A 7 -0.83 -0.08 -1.78
C ASP A 7 -0.62 0.21 -3.26
N THR A 8 0.56 0.70 -3.62
CA THR A 8 0.92 1.06 -4.99
C THR A 8 2.31 0.60 -5.37
N GLU A 9 2.42 -0.04 -6.55
CA GLU A 9 3.70 -0.30 -7.19
C GLU A 9 4.03 0.76 -8.23
N THR A 10 5.30 1.15 -8.31
CA THR A 10 5.70 2.30 -9.12
C THR A 10 6.82 1.98 -10.11
N THR A 11 6.80 2.75 -11.21
CA THR A 11 7.97 2.92 -12.06
C THR A 11 8.91 3.89 -11.37
N ASN A 12 10.13 3.94 -11.90
CA ASN A 12 11.12 4.91 -11.52
C ASN A 12 11.46 4.86 -10.02
N GLU A 13 12.65 5.18 -9.74
CA GLU A 13 13.13 5.26 -8.38
C GLU A 13 12.53 6.46 -7.65
N LEU A 14 12.99 6.77 -6.50
CA LEU A 14 12.42 7.60 -5.46
C LEU A 14 12.02 9.04 -5.84
N GLU A 15 12.51 9.62 -6.95
CA GLU A 15 12.30 11.05 -7.23
C GLU A 15 10.98 11.37 -7.94
N CYS A 16 10.53 10.49 -8.87
CA CYS A 16 9.28 10.68 -9.61
C CYS A 16 8.54 9.34 -9.82
N PRO A 17 8.05 8.71 -8.78
CA PRO A 17 7.38 7.42 -8.88
C PRO A 17 6.01 7.58 -9.57
N PHE A 18 5.79 6.83 -10.66
CA PHE A 18 4.49 6.73 -11.31
C PHE A 18 3.86 5.39 -11.01
N CYS A 19 2.65 5.39 -10.48
CA CYS A 19 1.93 4.16 -10.15
C CYS A 19 1.60 3.36 -11.42
N TYR A 20 2.04 2.11 -11.49
CA TYR A 20 1.63 1.15 -12.51
C TYR A 20 0.71 0.06 -11.97
N ASP A 21 0.71 -0.19 -10.67
CA ASP A 21 -0.25 -1.06 -9.97
C ASP A 21 -0.89 -0.31 -8.81
N VAL A 22 -2.18 -0.53 -8.60
CA VAL A 22 -2.95 0.04 -7.49
C VAL A 22 -3.84 -1.04 -6.93
N GLY A 23 -3.51 -1.51 -5.74
CA GLY A 23 -4.34 -2.40 -4.94
C GLY A 23 -5.07 -1.62 -3.85
N PHE A 24 -6.35 -1.93 -3.62
CA PHE A 24 -7.04 -1.38 -2.46
C PHE A 24 -8.19 -2.26 -1.99
N SER A 25 -8.50 -2.14 -0.72
CA SER A 25 -9.60 -2.85 -0.06
C SER A 25 -10.38 -1.92 0.86
N ALA A 26 -11.69 -1.87 0.70
CA ALA A 26 -12.58 -1.24 1.66
C ALA A 26 -12.85 -2.22 2.80
N ILE A 27 -12.57 -1.84 4.03
CA ILE A 27 -12.70 -2.67 5.22
C ILE A 27 -13.48 -1.96 6.31
N THR A 28 -14.16 -2.73 7.13
CA THR A 28 -14.81 -2.21 8.33
C THR A 28 -13.84 -2.10 9.50
N ASP A 29 -14.25 -1.40 10.54
CA ASP A 29 -13.50 -1.23 11.79
C ASP A 29 -13.14 -2.55 12.51
N ASN A 30 -13.84 -3.63 12.22
CA ASN A 30 -13.59 -4.96 12.76
C ASN A 30 -12.93 -5.93 11.75
N GLY A 31 -12.38 -5.41 10.65
CA GLY A 31 -11.59 -6.19 9.70
C GLY A 31 -12.39 -6.91 8.61
N LYS A 32 -13.73 -6.75 8.56
CA LYS A 32 -14.50 -7.36 7.48
C LYS A 32 -14.21 -6.64 6.16
N VAL A 33 -13.79 -7.38 5.15
CA VAL A 33 -13.65 -6.87 3.78
C VAL A 33 -15.04 -6.63 3.19
N LEU A 34 -15.27 -5.41 2.71
CA LEU A 34 -16.49 -4.98 2.02
C LEU A 34 -16.33 -5.11 0.51
N GLU A 35 -15.19 -4.67 -0.01
CA GLU A 35 -14.86 -4.70 -1.43
C GLU A 35 -13.35 -4.63 -1.62
N LYS A 36 -12.81 -5.28 -2.65
CA LYS A 36 -11.38 -5.23 -3.00
C LYS A 36 -11.15 -5.12 -4.50
N HIS A 37 -10.08 -4.43 -4.87
CA HIS A 37 -9.74 -4.12 -6.25
C HIS A 37 -8.23 -4.25 -6.50
N SER A 38 -7.89 -4.73 -7.69
CA SER A 38 -6.53 -4.76 -8.22
C SER A 38 -6.54 -4.19 -9.64
N TYR A 39 -5.84 -3.08 -9.84
CA TYR A 39 -5.79 -2.39 -11.12
C TYR A 39 -4.37 -2.16 -11.59
N VAL A 40 -4.12 -2.50 -12.85
CA VAL A 40 -2.93 -2.10 -13.58
C VAL A 40 -3.24 -0.81 -14.34
N VAL A 41 -2.42 0.21 -14.16
CA VAL A 41 -2.61 1.55 -14.75
C VAL A 41 -2.18 1.54 -16.20
N ALA A 42 -3.14 1.49 -17.13
CA ALA A 42 -2.87 1.38 -18.56
C ALA A 42 -1.99 2.52 -19.10
N ASP A 43 -2.19 3.74 -18.60
CA ASP A 43 -1.46 4.93 -19.04
C ASP A 43 0.04 4.87 -18.72
N ILE A 44 0.45 4.05 -17.74
CA ILE A 44 1.85 3.85 -17.34
C ILE A 44 2.35 2.48 -17.80
N PHE A 45 1.60 1.41 -17.52
CA PHE A 45 2.03 0.03 -17.74
C PHE A 45 2.26 -0.30 -19.22
N LEU A 46 1.54 0.38 -20.14
CA LEU A 46 1.71 0.17 -21.58
C LEU A 46 2.88 0.99 -22.17
N ASP A 47 3.45 1.92 -21.42
CA ASP A 47 4.63 2.67 -21.81
C ASP A 47 5.88 1.87 -21.43
N LYS A 48 6.55 1.31 -22.45
CA LYS A 48 7.72 0.45 -22.27
C LYS A 48 8.92 1.18 -21.68
N ASP A 49 9.07 2.46 -22.00
CA ASP A 49 10.19 3.25 -21.52
C ASP A 49 10.03 3.53 -20.02
N LEU A 50 8.82 3.90 -19.60
CA LEU A 50 8.50 4.04 -18.18
C LEU A 50 8.66 2.72 -17.44
N MET A 51 8.10 1.62 -17.94
CA MET A 51 8.14 0.32 -17.29
C MET A 51 9.54 -0.29 -17.22
N SER A 52 10.45 0.08 -18.12
CA SER A 52 11.86 -0.37 -18.05
C SER A 52 12.58 0.15 -16.80
N SER A 53 12.09 1.22 -16.19
CA SER A 53 12.61 1.81 -14.95
C SER A 53 11.96 1.26 -13.67
N ALA A 54 10.94 0.40 -13.80
CA ALA A 54 10.24 -0.16 -12.63
C ALA A 54 11.20 -1.01 -11.77
N TYR A 55 11.12 -0.84 -10.45
CA TYR A 55 11.94 -1.61 -9.52
C TYR A 55 11.70 -3.13 -9.66
N PHE A 56 10.44 -3.52 -9.89
CA PHE A 56 10.03 -4.90 -10.12
C PHE A 56 9.70 -5.18 -11.60
N ALA A 57 10.53 -4.68 -12.54
CA ALA A 57 10.31 -4.88 -13.97
C ALA A 57 10.32 -6.38 -14.38
N ASP A 58 10.98 -7.24 -13.63
CA ASP A 58 10.98 -8.70 -13.80
C ASP A 58 9.59 -9.33 -13.62
N LYS A 59 8.67 -8.65 -12.95
CA LYS A 59 7.27 -9.09 -12.74
C LYS A 59 6.32 -8.73 -13.89
N ILE A 60 6.75 -7.96 -14.86
CA ILE A 60 5.90 -7.58 -16.02
C ILE A 60 5.23 -8.80 -16.68
N PRO A 61 5.90 -9.95 -16.90
CA PRO A 61 5.26 -11.15 -17.46
C PRO A 61 4.13 -11.68 -16.56
N GLN A 62 4.28 -11.63 -15.23
CA GLN A 62 3.24 -12.02 -14.28
C GLN A 62 2.02 -11.10 -14.40
N TYR A 63 2.22 -9.78 -14.45
CA TYR A 63 1.13 -8.82 -14.65
C TYR A 63 0.31 -9.12 -15.91
N TRP A 64 0.97 -9.44 -17.03
CA TRP A 64 0.26 -9.83 -18.25
C TRP A 64 -0.53 -11.13 -18.09
N ALA A 65 0.01 -12.12 -17.39
CA ALA A 65 -0.70 -13.35 -17.08
C ALA A 65 -1.92 -13.10 -16.19
N ASP A 66 -1.79 -12.27 -15.18
CA ASP A 66 -2.86 -11.91 -14.25
C ASP A 66 -3.97 -11.09 -14.93
N ILE A 67 -3.61 -10.17 -15.83
CA ILE A 67 -4.59 -9.42 -16.65
C ILE A 67 -5.37 -10.40 -17.55
N LYS A 68 -4.68 -11.34 -18.19
CA LYS A 68 -5.32 -12.35 -19.06
C LYS A 68 -6.23 -13.29 -18.27
N ALA A 69 -5.89 -13.58 -17.01
CA ALA A 69 -6.68 -14.42 -16.12
C ALA A 69 -7.80 -13.65 -15.37
N ASP A 70 -8.01 -12.36 -15.68
CA ASP A 70 -8.96 -11.44 -15.01
C ASP A 70 -8.71 -11.28 -13.49
N LYS A 71 -7.53 -11.62 -13.01
CA LYS A 71 -7.12 -11.38 -11.63
C LYS A 71 -6.85 -9.89 -11.36
N ARG A 72 -6.30 -9.20 -12.37
CA ARG A 72 -6.03 -7.77 -12.37
C ARG A 72 -6.70 -7.13 -13.57
N LYS A 73 -7.20 -5.92 -13.40
CA LYS A 73 -7.90 -5.21 -14.48
C LYS A 73 -7.06 -4.05 -14.98
N LEU A 74 -6.73 -4.08 -16.28
CA LEU A 74 -6.08 -2.94 -16.92
C LEU A 74 -7.08 -1.80 -17.08
N ARG A 75 -6.82 -0.64 -16.47
CA ARG A 75 -7.69 0.54 -16.48
C ARG A 75 -6.88 1.82 -16.61
N LYS A 76 -7.51 2.84 -17.19
CA LYS A 76 -6.94 4.20 -17.21
C LYS A 76 -6.94 4.81 -15.82
N TRP A 77 -5.94 5.60 -15.52
CA TRP A 77 -5.79 6.29 -14.24
C TRP A 77 -7.03 7.05 -13.80
N ALA A 78 -7.63 7.82 -14.71
CA ALA A 78 -8.85 8.57 -14.42
C ALA A 78 -10.01 7.67 -13.99
N THR A 79 -10.12 6.48 -14.57
CA THR A 79 -11.13 5.48 -14.18
C THR A 79 -10.85 4.92 -12.79
N ILE A 80 -9.59 4.54 -12.51
CA ILE A 80 -9.18 4.05 -11.18
C ILE A 80 -9.48 5.09 -10.11
N ARG A 81 -9.12 6.35 -10.37
CA ARG A 81 -9.42 7.46 -9.46
C ARG A 81 -10.93 7.61 -9.19
N THR A 82 -11.75 7.48 -10.23
CA THR A 82 -13.22 7.54 -10.08
C THR A 82 -13.70 6.39 -9.20
N ILE A 83 -13.26 5.16 -9.46
CA ILE A 83 -13.65 3.98 -8.67
C ILE A 83 -13.24 4.12 -7.20
N VAL A 84 -12.01 4.56 -6.91
CA VAL A 84 -11.57 4.81 -5.53
C VAL A 84 -12.50 5.79 -4.82
N ARG A 85 -12.88 6.88 -5.49
CA ARG A 85 -13.78 7.90 -4.91
C ARG A 85 -15.20 7.37 -4.71
N ASP A 86 -15.69 6.57 -5.65
CA ASP A 86 -17.03 5.97 -5.58
C ASP A 86 -17.10 4.96 -4.43
N VAL A 87 -16.08 4.12 -4.27
CA VAL A 87 -15.96 3.18 -3.13
C VAL A 87 -15.88 3.94 -1.80
N MET A 88 -15.06 4.99 -1.73
CA MET A 88 -14.99 5.83 -0.52
C MET A 88 -16.34 6.44 -0.18
N ALA A 89 -17.08 6.95 -1.18
CA ALA A 89 -18.40 7.52 -0.98
C ALA A 89 -19.45 6.47 -0.60
N GLN A 90 -19.44 5.31 -1.27
CA GLN A 90 -20.38 4.21 -1.04
C GLN A 90 -20.31 3.68 0.41
N TYR A 91 -19.10 3.57 0.96
CA TYR A 91 -18.89 3.00 2.30
C TYR A 91 -18.61 4.05 3.38
N ASP A 92 -18.85 5.34 3.10
CA ASP A 92 -18.58 6.46 4.01
C ASP A 92 -17.14 6.42 4.57
N ILE A 93 -16.17 6.22 3.68
CA ILE A 93 -14.75 6.15 4.03
C ILE A 93 -14.14 7.53 3.90
N ASN A 94 -13.52 8.01 4.98
CA ASN A 94 -12.76 9.25 4.99
C ASN A 94 -11.27 9.05 5.38
N THR A 95 -10.87 7.81 5.65
CA THR A 95 -9.52 7.47 6.14
C THR A 95 -8.91 6.41 5.24
N ILE A 96 -7.72 6.70 4.74
CA ILE A 96 -6.89 5.79 3.92
C ILE A 96 -5.69 5.35 4.74
N ILE A 97 -5.34 4.09 4.62
CA ILE A 97 -4.27 3.43 5.36
C ILE A 97 -3.32 2.76 4.37
N ALA A 98 -2.02 2.92 4.56
CA ALA A 98 -0.98 2.24 3.80
C ALA A 98 0.28 2.04 4.65
N HIS A 99 1.13 1.10 4.27
CA HIS A 99 2.44 0.93 4.88
C HIS A 99 3.44 1.90 4.25
N ASN A 100 3.99 2.84 5.03
CA ASN A 100 4.71 3.99 4.52
C ASN A 100 3.84 4.95 3.67
N MET A 101 2.64 5.27 4.16
CA MET A 101 1.60 6.09 3.53
C MET A 101 2.09 7.33 2.75
N ARG A 102 3.23 7.92 3.19
CA ARG A 102 3.81 9.07 2.48
C ARG A 102 4.21 8.72 1.05
N PHE A 103 4.73 7.49 0.84
CA PHE A 103 5.11 7.03 -0.49
C PHE A 103 3.89 6.93 -1.40
N ASP A 104 2.83 6.25 -0.98
CA ASP A 104 1.61 6.07 -1.77
C ASP A 104 0.89 7.39 -2.05
N TYR A 105 0.84 8.27 -1.06
CA TYR A 105 0.32 9.61 -1.25
C TYR A 105 1.10 10.41 -2.29
N CYS A 106 2.43 10.38 -2.22
CA CYS A 106 3.28 11.11 -3.17
C CYS A 106 3.19 10.50 -4.56
N SER A 107 3.26 9.17 -4.70
CA SER A 107 3.23 8.48 -5.99
C SER A 107 1.89 8.65 -6.70
N THR A 108 0.77 8.50 -5.99
CA THR A 108 -0.57 8.73 -6.56
C THR A 108 -0.76 10.18 -7.02
N ASN A 109 -0.30 11.17 -6.24
CA ASN A 109 -0.41 12.58 -6.65
C ASN A 109 0.58 12.94 -7.77
N THR A 110 1.76 12.33 -7.83
CA THR A 110 2.72 12.51 -8.93
C THR A 110 2.14 11.96 -10.22
N THR A 111 1.59 10.74 -10.20
CA THR A 111 0.89 10.13 -11.34
C THR A 111 -0.29 10.98 -11.80
N GLN A 112 -1.09 11.48 -10.85
CA GLN A 112 -2.22 12.35 -11.13
C GLN A 112 -1.79 13.63 -11.87
N ARG A 113 -0.71 14.26 -11.44
CA ARG A 113 -0.19 15.49 -12.08
C ARG A 113 0.42 15.21 -13.44
N TYR A 114 1.08 14.07 -13.60
CA TYR A 114 1.69 13.66 -14.85
C TYR A 114 0.63 13.38 -15.93
N LEU A 115 -0.41 12.62 -15.58
CA LEU A 115 -1.43 12.18 -16.54
C LEU A 115 -2.56 13.18 -16.77
N THR A 116 -2.67 14.23 -15.95
CA THR A 116 -3.75 15.21 -16.08
C THR A 116 -3.22 16.64 -16.15
N CYS A 117 -3.49 17.32 -17.26
CA CYS A 117 -3.28 18.78 -17.39
C CYS A 117 -4.29 19.61 -16.59
N SER A 118 -5.11 18.98 -15.77
CA SER A 118 -6.23 19.62 -15.11
C SER A 118 -5.83 20.28 -13.79
N LYS A 119 -6.69 21.17 -13.30
CA LYS A 119 -6.62 21.75 -11.95
C LYS A 119 -6.75 20.70 -10.83
N TRP A 120 -7.14 19.46 -11.15
CA TRP A 120 -7.27 18.33 -10.22
C TRP A 120 -5.91 17.71 -9.93
N ARG A 121 -5.17 18.33 -8.99
CA ARG A 121 -3.80 17.94 -8.64
C ARG A 121 -3.71 16.78 -7.65
N TYR A 122 -4.84 16.44 -7.01
CA TYR A 122 -4.87 15.43 -5.97
C TYR A 122 -5.70 14.23 -6.39
N PHE A 123 -5.18 13.06 -6.12
CA PHE A 123 -5.85 11.79 -6.41
C PHE A 123 -7.05 11.58 -5.48
N PHE A 124 -6.84 11.75 -4.19
CA PHE A 124 -7.88 11.55 -3.18
C PHE A 124 -8.81 12.76 -3.01
N PRO A 125 -10.03 12.54 -2.47
CA PRO A 125 -10.95 13.62 -2.13
C PRO A 125 -10.34 14.60 -1.11
N TYR A 126 -10.81 15.84 -1.12
CA TYR A 126 -10.45 16.81 -0.09
C TYR A 126 -11.00 16.37 1.28
N GLY A 127 -10.21 16.57 2.34
CA GLY A 127 -10.56 16.17 3.69
C GLY A 127 -10.27 14.70 4.03
N THR A 128 -9.71 13.92 3.09
CA THR A 128 -9.25 12.56 3.36
C THR A 128 -8.18 12.57 4.45
N LYS A 129 -8.33 11.70 5.44
CA LYS A 129 -7.33 11.41 6.48
C LYS A 129 -6.43 10.28 6.02
N PHE A 130 -5.19 10.29 6.48
CA PHE A 130 -4.20 9.26 6.11
C PHE A 130 -3.55 8.68 7.36
N VAL A 131 -3.39 7.38 7.39
CA VAL A 131 -2.77 6.63 8.49
C VAL A 131 -1.63 5.80 7.93
N CYS A 132 -0.50 5.79 8.64
CA CYS A 132 0.71 5.08 8.25
C CYS A 132 0.96 3.90 9.18
N THR A 133 0.77 2.67 8.70
CA THR A 133 0.99 1.45 9.50
C THR A 133 2.46 1.28 9.89
N LEU A 134 3.41 1.77 9.08
CA LEU A 134 4.82 1.79 9.45
C LEU A 134 5.09 2.63 10.73
N LYS A 135 4.40 3.77 10.87
CA LYS A 135 4.51 4.57 12.10
C LYS A 135 3.85 3.88 13.28
N MET A 136 2.66 3.31 13.06
CA MET A 136 1.98 2.51 14.10
C MET A 136 2.87 1.36 14.57
N ALA A 137 3.44 0.60 13.64
CA ALA A 137 4.33 -0.52 13.97
C ALA A 137 5.56 -0.07 14.77
N ARG A 138 6.15 1.09 14.45
CA ARG A 138 7.27 1.63 15.22
C ARG A 138 6.88 2.00 16.66
N GLU A 139 5.67 2.51 16.87
CA GLU A 139 5.19 2.85 18.21
C GLU A 139 4.85 1.60 19.05
N VAL A 140 4.26 0.60 18.41
CA VAL A 140 3.83 -0.66 19.06
C VAL A 140 5.03 -1.60 19.25
N PHE A 141 5.64 -2.02 18.14
CA PHE A 141 6.68 -3.05 18.16
C PHE A 141 8.09 -2.50 18.42
N GLY A 142 8.29 -1.18 18.34
CA GLY A 142 9.60 -0.57 18.61
C GLY A 142 10.07 -0.68 20.07
N LYS A 143 9.15 -1.01 20.98
CA LYS A 143 9.41 -1.24 22.42
C LYS A 143 9.08 -2.67 22.87
N ASP A 144 8.65 -3.51 21.92
CA ASP A 144 8.30 -4.90 22.16
C ASP A 144 9.59 -5.74 22.17
N GLU A 145 9.93 -6.26 23.34
CA GLU A 145 11.15 -7.06 23.54
C GLU A 145 11.13 -8.35 22.70
N GLU A 146 9.96 -8.95 22.48
CA GLU A 146 9.82 -10.17 21.67
C GLU A 146 10.08 -9.86 20.18
N TYR A 147 9.55 -8.73 19.66
CA TYR A 147 9.84 -8.30 18.29
C TYR A 147 11.29 -7.92 18.08
N ILE A 148 11.90 -7.23 19.05
CA ILE A 148 13.31 -6.87 18.99
C ILE A 148 14.18 -8.13 18.94
N ALA A 149 13.94 -9.09 19.86
CA ALA A 149 14.65 -10.37 19.88
C ALA A 149 14.46 -11.18 18.58
N PHE A 150 13.25 -11.19 18.01
CA PHE A 150 12.96 -11.80 16.71
C PHE A 150 13.81 -11.16 15.59
N CYS A 151 13.89 -9.84 15.55
CA CYS A 151 14.71 -9.14 14.56
C CYS A 151 16.22 -9.41 14.73
N GLU A 152 16.70 -9.49 15.95
CA GLU A 152 18.11 -9.81 16.25
C GLU A 152 18.47 -11.24 15.83
N GLN A 153 17.64 -12.22 16.19
CA GLN A 153 17.84 -13.64 15.86
C GLN A 153 17.86 -13.91 14.36
N ASN A 154 17.08 -13.15 13.59
CA ASN A 154 16.92 -13.34 12.15
C ASN A 154 17.71 -12.32 11.30
N ALA A 155 18.57 -11.50 11.92
CA ALA A 155 19.36 -10.48 11.25
C ALA A 155 18.50 -9.41 10.51
N TYR A 156 17.28 -9.14 10.99
CA TYR A 156 16.39 -8.10 10.43
C TYR A 156 16.67 -6.72 11.04
N LEU A 157 17.93 -6.34 11.01
CA LEU A 157 18.39 -5.07 11.55
C LEU A 157 18.78 -4.10 10.43
N THR A 158 18.63 -2.80 10.71
CA THR A 158 19.18 -1.75 9.88
C THR A 158 20.70 -1.71 10.01
N THR A 159 21.40 -0.95 9.15
CA THR A 159 22.84 -0.67 9.26
C THR A 159 23.25 -0.04 10.60
N TYR A 160 22.30 0.53 11.33
CA TYR A 160 22.49 1.12 12.66
C TYR A 160 22.12 0.17 13.81
N GLY A 161 21.88 -1.12 13.53
CA GLY A 161 21.53 -2.13 14.53
C GLY A 161 20.12 -1.98 15.12
N LYS A 162 19.22 -1.28 14.44
CA LYS A 162 17.82 -1.14 14.89
C LYS A 162 16.91 -2.10 14.13
N PRO A 163 15.83 -2.62 14.76
CA PRO A 163 14.84 -3.45 14.10
C PRO A 163 14.29 -2.79 12.84
N ARG A 164 14.07 -3.59 11.81
CA ARG A 164 13.36 -3.19 10.59
C ARG A 164 11.87 -3.36 10.79
N PHE A 165 11.07 -2.49 10.12
CA PHE A 165 9.61 -2.49 10.17
C PHE A 165 9.02 -2.52 8.75
N THR A 166 9.60 -3.33 7.84
CA THR A 166 8.98 -3.60 6.53
C THR A 166 7.74 -4.47 6.72
N ALA A 167 6.77 -4.38 5.81
CA ALA A 167 5.55 -5.17 5.87
C ALA A 167 5.86 -6.67 5.93
N GLU A 168 6.80 -7.15 5.12
CA GLU A 168 7.25 -8.54 5.12
C GLU A 168 7.76 -9.02 6.48
N ILE A 169 8.63 -8.25 7.14
CA ILE A 169 9.21 -8.66 8.44
C ILE A 169 8.16 -8.64 9.55
N LEU A 170 7.30 -7.61 9.55
CA LEU A 170 6.19 -7.54 10.49
C LEU A 170 5.23 -8.71 10.30
N TYR A 171 4.89 -9.04 9.06
CA TYR A 171 4.00 -10.16 8.76
C TYR A 171 4.60 -11.51 9.14
N ARG A 172 5.91 -11.73 8.91
CA ARG A 172 6.63 -12.91 9.39
C ARG A 172 6.52 -13.08 10.90
N TYR A 173 6.70 -11.98 11.63
CA TYR A 173 6.57 -11.99 13.09
C TYR A 173 5.14 -12.31 13.54
N LEU A 174 4.16 -11.60 13.00
CA LEU A 174 2.75 -11.74 13.39
C LEU A 174 2.17 -13.13 13.08
N THR A 175 2.61 -13.75 12.00
CA THR A 175 2.13 -15.07 11.56
C THR A 175 3.03 -16.23 12.00
N ASN A 176 4.17 -15.92 12.61
CA ASN A 176 5.23 -16.90 12.91
C ASN A 176 5.68 -17.71 11.66
N ASN A 177 5.65 -17.09 10.49
CA ASN A 177 6.04 -17.69 9.20
C ASN A 177 7.31 -17.01 8.68
N ILE A 178 8.47 -17.52 9.08
CA ILE A 178 9.78 -16.96 8.74
C ILE A 178 10.09 -17.03 7.24
N ASP A 179 9.50 -18.00 6.53
CA ASP A 179 9.73 -18.24 5.10
C ASP A 179 8.81 -17.41 4.20
N PHE A 180 7.92 -16.61 4.78
CA PHE A 180 7.04 -15.76 4.00
C PHE A 180 7.86 -14.78 3.16
N VAL A 181 7.48 -14.61 1.90
CA VAL A 181 8.06 -13.63 0.96
C VAL A 181 6.92 -12.76 0.44
N GLU A 182 7.09 -11.46 0.58
CA GLU A 182 6.15 -10.45 0.07
C GLU A 182 6.04 -10.52 -1.45
N SER A 183 4.83 -10.42 -1.97
CA SER A 183 4.62 -10.56 -3.41
C SER A 183 5.02 -9.33 -4.20
N HIS A 184 5.11 -8.17 -3.55
CA HIS A 184 5.30 -6.86 -4.17
C HIS A 184 4.32 -6.63 -5.32
N THR A 185 3.05 -6.76 -4.99
CA THR A 185 1.93 -6.54 -5.91
C THR A 185 0.75 -5.97 -5.12
N GLY A 186 0.22 -4.86 -5.57
CA GLY A 186 -0.62 -3.96 -4.79
C GLY A 186 -1.73 -4.62 -3.96
N LEU A 187 -2.57 -5.51 -4.52
CA LEU A 187 -3.67 -6.07 -3.72
C LEU A 187 -3.21 -7.11 -2.70
N GLU A 188 -2.23 -7.92 -3.04
CA GLU A 188 -1.67 -8.93 -2.14
C GLU A 188 -0.97 -8.28 -0.95
N ASP A 189 -0.30 -7.16 -1.19
CA ASP A 189 0.38 -6.40 -0.13
C ASP A 189 -0.63 -5.66 0.75
N VAL A 190 -1.76 -5.18 0.20
CA VAL A 190 -2.91 -4.67 0.97
C VAL A 190 -3.45 -5.70 1.97
N GLU A 191 -3.48 -6.99 1.64
CA GLU A 191 -3.94 -8.05 2.54
C GLU A 191 -3.01 -8.19 3.75
N ILE A 192 -1.69 -8.19 3.51
CA ILE A 192 -0.65 -8.24 4.56
C ILE A 192 -0.71 -6.99 5.44
N GLU A 193 -0.78 -5.83 4.84
CA GLU A 193 -0.82 -4.55 5.55
C GLU A 193 -2.09 -4.38 6.38
N THR A 194 -3.20 -5.01 5.96
CA THR A 194 -4.44 -5.06 6.73
C THR A 194 -4.24 -5.82 8.05
N GLU A 195 -3.53 -6.94 8.05
CA GLU A 195 -3.22 -7.68 9.27
C GLU A 195 -2.30 -6.87 10.20
N ILE A 196 -1.28 -6.22 9.64
CA ILE A 196 -0.39 -5.33 10.40
C ILE A 196 -1.18 -4.18 11.03
N PHE A 197 -2.10 -3.56 10.28
CA PHE A 197 -2.96 -2.49 10.78
C PHE A 197 -3.76 -2.94 12.01
N PHE A 198 -4.43 -4.08 11.93
CA PHE A 198 -5.24 -4.56 13.05
C PHE A 198 -4.40 -5.00 14.25
N ALA A 199 -3.24 -5.61 14.03
CA ALA A 199 -2.31 -5.94 15.10
C ALA A 199 -1.87 -4.68 15.87
N CYS A 200 -1.55 -3.61 15.16
CA CYS A 200 -1.21 -2.32 15.76
C CYS A 200 -2.42 -1.67 16.44
N LYS A 201 -3.57 -1.62 15.76
CA LYS A 201 -4.80 -0.97 16.25
C LYS A 201 -5.30 -1.58 17.55
N ASN A 202 -5.19 -2.89 17.73
CA ASN A 202 -5.58 -3.57 18.96
C ASN A 202 -4.76 -3.12 20.18
N GLN A 203 -3.54 -2.64 19.95
CA GLN A 203 -2.65 -2.12 21.01
C GLN A 203 -2.71 -0.58 21.11
N MET A 204 -3.18 0.09 20.05
CA MET A 204 -3.32 1.54 19.98
C MET A 204 -4.75 1.92 19.59
N PRO A 205 -5.70 1.97 20.51
CA PRO A 205 -7.11 2.22 20.20
C PRO A 205 -7.39 3.63 19.62
N GLN A 206 -6.46 4.58 19.75
CA GLN A 206 -6.54 5.90 19.10
C GLN A 206 -5.59 5.98 17.91
N VAL A 207 -6.12 5.76 16.72
CA VAL A 207 -5.39 5.84 15.44
C VAL A 207 -5.34 7.27 14.89
N ASP A 208 -6.14 8.17 15.46
CA ASP A 208 -6.24 9.57 15.03
C ASP A 208 -4.94 10.33 15.32
N GLY A 209 -4.27 10.78 14.27
CA GLY A 209 -3.11 11.67 14.36
C GLY A 209 -1.76 11.05 13.97
N LEU A 210 -1.71 9.76 13.60
CA LEU A 210 -0.50 9.15 13.03
C LEU A 210 -0.36 9.48 11.53
N LEU A 211 -0.52 10.76 11.22
CA LEU A 211 -0.18 11.36 9.94
C LEU A 211 1.34 11.31 9.78
N TRP A 212 1.82 11.10 8.52
CA TRP A 212 3.25 11.10 8.18
C TRP A 212 4.05 12.25 8.77
#